data_cb7e147f1d98e4476b93e1ba82d5cf39
#
_entry.id   cb7e147f1d98e4476b93e1ba82d5cf39
#
_cell.length_a   1.000
_cell.length_b   1.000
_cell.length_c   1.000
_cell.angle_alpha   90.00
_cell.angle_beta   90.00
_cell.angle_gamma   90.00
#
_symmetry.space_group_name_H-M   'P 1'
#
loop_
_entity.id
_entity.type
_entity.pdbx_description
1 polymer ?
#
loop_
_entity_poly.entity_id
_entity_poly.type
_entity_poly.pdbx_seq_one_letter_code
_entity_poly.pdbx_strand_id
1 'polypeptide(L)'
;AASDVYKRQDDKIMVYNGKQCLLFDKETGKFICSVGHRGDDPEAYSSTCGYLNPKNQLLYFNRDPNQLVKYDQKGNFAGVITIPSPETSTGNIQINRPGMNGFVFSDSIIIGHYVGGLGQRCPSSVLYFSDKGNYIDTIPNIIPELGTGQVGDINNISVRKGFGLLEGIIQIQYNNGKQSICVPGYTALWKCNDEIRFKELFTDTIYTLKHNQLEKYIIFNTGKYYWPASERTLTDNNSDRIMISYAIENDKLLYFQFIRGLYTDKHILYNGIYDKNTKVTNIALAENNFVDDLTHFMPFTPSFLNEKGECASLVQAADILTWLEEHPEVKIEKELGVLKNLNEESNPVVVLVK
;
A
#
# COMPACT_ATOMS: atom_id res chain seq x y z
N ALA A 1 12.34 5.14 13.74
CA ALA A 1 12.42 4.59 12.38
C ALA A 1 11.09 3.89 12.14
N ALA A 2 10.29 4.39 11.22
CA ALA A 2 9.03 3.74 10.87
C ALA A 2 9.34 2.36 10.30
N SER A 3 8.89 1.33 10.96
CA SER A 3 8.83 0.00 10.38
C SER A 3 7.50 -0.12 9.67
N ASP A 4 7.59 -0.50 8.42
CA ASP A 4 6.46 -0.55 7.56
C ASP A 4 6.24 -1.92 6.96
N VAL A 5 5.00 -2.14 6.60
CA VAL A 5 4.45 -3.21 5.80
C VAL A 5 4.64 -4.63 6.31
N TYR A 6 3.55 -5.22 6.44
CA TYR A 6 3.25 -6.51 6.87
C TYR A 6 2.41 -7.24 5.83
N LYS A 7 2.96 -8.32 5.35
CA LYS A 7 2.24 -9.28 4.53
C LYS A 7 2.24 -10.62 5.22
N ARG A 8 1.08 -11.25 5.22
CA ARG A 8 0.83 -12.46 5.92
C ARG A 8 0.69 -13.62 4.97
N GLN A 9 1.24 -14.72 5.39
CA GLN A 9 0.95 -16.04 4.89
C GLN A 9 0.30 -16.86 6.01
N ASP A 10 -0.30 -17.99 5.67
CA ASP A 10 -1.10 -18.77 6.59
C ASP A 10 -0.44 -19.02 7.95
N ASP A 11 0.88 -19.20 7.98
CA ASP A 11 1.68 -19.55 9.15
C ASP A 11 2.77 -18.53 9.53
N LYS A 12 2.97 -17.45 8.74
CA LYS A 12 4.07 -16.49 8.94
C LYS A 12 3.63 -15.05 8.90
N ILE A 13 4.40 -14.23 9.57
CA ILE A 13 4.29 -12.77 9.56
C ILE A 13 5.57 -12.20 9.00
N MET A 14 5.45 -11.31 8.02
CA MET A 14 6.57 -10.60 7.44
C MET A 14 6.53 -9.14 7.87
N VAL A 15 7.57 -8.67 8.52
CA VAL A 15 7.72 -7.30 9.01
C VAL A 15 8.93 -6.67 8.36
N TYR A 16 8.78 -5.45 7.88
CA TYR A 16 9.88 -4.67 7.35
C TYR A 16 10.28 -3.56 8.34
N ASN A 17 11.57 -3.49 8.70
CA ASN A 17 12.07 -2.57 9.71
C ASN A 17 12.88 -1.38 9.14
N GLY A 18 12.69 -1.03 7.87
CA GLY A 18 13.40 0.04 7.19
C GLY A 18 14.76 -0.37 6.58
N LYS A 19 15.33 -1.50 6.99
CA LYS A 19 16.61 -2.04 6.50
C LYS A 19 16.47 -3.39 5.84
N GLN A 20 15.64 -4.24 6.41
CA GLN A 20 15.45 -5.62 5.97
C GLN A 20 14.06 -6.12 6.30
N CYS A 21 13.66 -7.18 5.63
CA CYS A 21 12.45 -7.92 5.90
C CYS A 21 12.73 -9.02 6.93
N LEU A 22 11.86 -9.16 7.91
CA LEU A 22 11.95 -10.14 8.99
C LEU A 22 10.75 -11.08 8.91
N LEU A 23 10.99 -12.38 9.03
CA LEU A 23 9.95 -13.41 9.12
C LEU A 23 9.80 -13.88 10.56
N PHE A 24 8.54 -14.00 10.97
CA PHE A 24 8.15 -14.52 12.26
C PHE A 24 7.11 -15.63 12.08
N ASP A 25 7.13 -16.60 12.98
CA ASP A 25 6.06 -17.57 13.13
C ASP A 25 4.81 -16.88 13.69
N LYS A 26 3.67 -17.10 13.05
CA LYS A 26 2.45 -16.39 13.36
C LYS A 26 1.82 -16.78 14.71
N GLU A 27 1.88 -18.07 15.05
CA GLU A 27 1.27 -18.57 16.29
C GLU A 27 2.07 -18.18 17.51
N THR A 28 3.38 -18.30 17.39
CA THR A 28 4.29 -18.12 18.53
C THR A 28 4.94 -16.75 18.61
N GLY A 29 4.84 -15.94 17.53
CA GLY A 29 5.56 -14.67 17.42
C GLY A 29 7.07 -14.82 17.33
N LYS A 30 7.61 -16.05 17.23
CA LYS A 30 9.06 -16.27 17.22
C LYS A 30 9.68 -15.84 15.91
N PHE A 31 10.81 -15.16 16.00
CA PHE A 31 11.64 -14.82 14.86
C PHE A 31 12.15 -16.09 14.15
N ILE A 32 12.01 -16.12 12.83
CA ILE A 32 12.44 -17.22 11.96
C ILE A 32 13.77 -16.85 11.32
N CYS A 33 13.78 -15.79 10.49
CA CYS A 33 14.98 -15.32 9.79
C CYS A 33 14.82 -13.90 9.28
N SER A 34 15.93 -13.28 8.91
CA SER A 34 15.98 -12.10 8.06
C SER A 34 15.95 -12.54 6.59
N VAL A 35 15.25 -11.78 5.75
CA VAL A 35 15.16 -12.03 4.31
C VAL A 35 15.87 -10.90 3.59
N GLY A 36 17.03 -11.18 3.04
CA GLY A 36 17.82 -10.19 2.33
C GLY A 36 18.08 -8.91 3.11
N HIS A 37 18.34 -7.82 2.40
CA HIS A 37 18.58 -6.50 2.97
C HIS A 37 18.36 -5.42 1.92
N ARG A 38 18.18 -4.19 2.36
CA ARG A 38 18.15 -3.02 1.48
C ARG A 38 19.56 -2.55 1.18
N GLY A 39 19.88 -2.31 -0.09
CA GLY A 39 21.19 -1.84 -0.52
C GLY A 39 21.34 -1.81 -2.03
N ASP A 40 22.58 -1.61 -2.49
CA ASP A 40 22.94 -1.49 -3.91
C ASP A 40 23.69 -2.72 -4.44
N ASP A 41 24.02 -3.68 -3.57
CA ASP A 41 24.72 -4.91 -3.96
C ASP A 41 23.81 -5.85 -4.78
N PRO A 42 24.36 -6.85 -5.49
CA PRO A 42 23.61 -7.71 -6.40
C PRO A 42 22.47 -8.51 -5.75
N GLU A 43 22.53 -8.74 -4.46
CA GLU A 43 21.53 -9.50 -3.71
C GLU A 43 20.53 -8.60 -2.95
N ALA A 44 20.76 -7.29 -2.92
CA ALA A 44 19.91 -6.36 -2.20
C ALA A 44 18.61 -6.03 -2.95
N TYR A 45 17.61 -5.58 -2.21
CA TYR A 45 16.39 -4.98 -2.75
C TYR A 45 16.33 -3.48 -2.47
N SER A 46 15.60 -2.76 -3.30
CA SER A 46 15.38 -1.31 -3.15
C SER A 46 14.04 -0.99 -2.46
N SER A 47 13.05 -1.85 -2.63
CA SER A 47 11.69 -1.66 -2.12
C SER A 47 11.50 -2.27 -0.74
N THR A 48 10.58 -1.66 0.00
CA THR A 48 10.18 -2.09 1.33
C THR A 48 9.12 -3.19 1.33
N CYS A 49 8.55 -3.52 0.17
CA CYS A 49 7.46 -4.49 0.04
C CYS A 49 7.94 -5.79 -0.59
N GLY A 50 7.91 -6.86 0.17
CA GLY A 50 8.06 -8.21 -0.32
C GLY A 50 6.73 -8.89 -0.61
N TYR A 51 6.71 -9.78 -1.58
CA TYR A 51 5.53 -10.54 -1.97
C TYR A 51 5.88 -12.02 -2.08
N LEU A 52 5.13 -12.89 -1.39
CA LEU A 52 5.31 -14.32 -1.58
C LEU A 52 4.53 -14.80 -2.78
N ASN A 53 5.19 -15.59 -3.61
CA ASN A 53 4.53 -16.36 -4.65
C ASN A 53 4.02 -17.68 -4.02
N PRO A 54 2.70 -17.89 -3.95
CA PRO A 54 2.15 -19.09 -3.31
C PRO A 54 2.50 -20.39 -4.04
N LYS A 55 2.83 -20.33 -5.33
CA LYS A 55 3.13 -21.50 -6.16
C LYS A 55 4.55 -22.03 -5.93
N ASN A 56 5.56 -21.16 -5.94
CA ASN A 56 6.96 -21.56 -5.80
C ASN A 56 7.54 -21.27 -4.42
N GLN A 57 6.75 -20.69 -3.53
CA GLN A 57 7.12 -20.38 -2.14
C GLN A 57 8.34 -19.45 -2.01
N LEU A 58 8.64 -18.66 -3.05
CA LEU A 58 9.69 -17.65 -3.03
C LEU A 58 9.13 -16.26 -2.70
N LEU A 59 9.92 -15.49 -2.00
CA LEU A 59 9.68 -14.08 -1.70
C LEU A 59 10.30 -13.22 -2.81
N TYR A 60 9.54 -12.27 -3.33
CA TYR A 60 9.96 -11.37 -4.40
C TYR A 60 9.95 -9.93 -3.91
N PHE A 61 11.00 -9.18 -4.21
CA PHE A 61 11.16 -7.78 -3.84
C PHE A 61 11.59 -6.95 -5.06
N ASN A 62 11.13 -5.72 -5.14
CA ASN A 62 11.66 -4.78 -6.12
C ASN A 62 13.12 -4.48 -5.81
N ARG A 63 13.98 -4.57 -6.82
CA ARG A 63 15.39 -4.24 -6.71
C ARG A 63 15.72 -2.91 -7.39
N ASP A 64 15.26 -2.74 -8.59
CA ASP A 64 15.29 -1.48 -9.31
C ASP A 64 14.06 -1.43 -10.25
N PRO A 65 13.85 -0.36 -11.03
CA PRO A 65 12.59 -0.21 -11.78
C PRO A 65 12.19 -1.38 -12.67
N ASN A 66 13.13 -2.23 -13.05
CA ASN A 66 12.90 -3.35 -13.95
C ASN A 66 13.53 -4.67 -13.50
N GLN A 67 13.74 -4.85 -12.20
CA GLN A 67 14.23 -6.11 -11.62
C GLN A 67 13.46 -6.50 -10.36
N LEU A 68 13.30 -7.82 -10.19
CA LEU A 68 12.87 -8.42 -8.92
C LEU A 68 13.97 -9.36 -8.42
N VAL A 69 14.33 -9.22 -7.16
CA VAL A 69 15.18 -10.17 -6.43
C VAL A 69 14.31 -11.18 -5.70
N LYS A 70 14.77 -12.41 -5.62
CA LYS A 70 14.04 -13.53 -5.01
C LYS A 70 14.82 -14.12 -3.85
N TYR A 71 14.08 -14.54 -2.82
CA TYR A 71 14.63 -15.28 -1.68
C TYR A 71 13.73 -16.45 -1.32
N ASP A 72 14.31 -17.48 -0.70
CA ASP A 72 13.50 -18.52 -0.08
C ASP A 72 12.98 -18.08 1.30
N GLN A 73 12.13 -18.89 1.91
CA GLN A 73 11.55 -18.62 3.23
C GLN A 73 12.54 -18.84 4.39
N LYS A 74 13.78 -19.20 4.10
CA LYS A 74 14.89 -19.23 5.05
C LYS A 74 15.79 -18.00 4.95
N GLY A 75 15.43 -17.07 4.03
CA GLY A 75 16.18 -15.84 3.79
C GLY A 75 17.34 -15.99 2.79
N ASN A 76 17.53 -17.16 2.17
CA ASN A 76 18.59 -17.36 1.21
C ASN A 76 18.26 -16.75 -0.15
N PHE A 77 19.24 -16.10 -0.77
CA PHE A 77 19.11 -15.55 -2.12
C PHE A 77 18.80 -16.66 -3.15
N ALA A 78 17.79 -16.44 -3.97
CA ALA A 78 17.28 -17.37 -4.98
C ALA A 78 17.37 -16.84 -6.42
N GLY A 79 18.01 -15.67 -6.61
CA GLY A 79 18.27 -15.08 -7.92
C GLY A 79 17.51 -13.80 -8.21
N VAL A 80 17.74 -13.27 -9.40
CA VAL A 80 17.13 -12.04 -9.92
C VAL A 80 16.41 -12.35 -11.21
N ILE A 81 15.31 -11.66 -11.47
CA ILE A 81 14.66 -11.64 -12.78
C ILE A 81 14.59 -10.20 -13.29
N THR A 82 14.84 -10.02 -14.58
CA THR A 82 14.53 -8.79 -15.29
C THR A 82 13.06 -8.82 -15.69
N ILE A 83 12.34 -7.73 -15.42
CA ILE A 83 10.92 -7.60 -15.72
C ILE A 83 10.68 -6.56 -16.80
N PRO A 84 9.58 -6.64 -17.56
CA PRO A 84 9.28 -5.64 -18.57
C PRO A 84 9.05 -4.27 -17.93
N SER A 85 9.41 -3.24 -18.65
CA SER A 85 9.10 -1.84 -18.31
C SER A 85 8.23 -1.25 -19.41
N PRO A 86 7.20 -0.46 -19.09
CA PRO A 86 6.46 0.26 -20.11
C PRO A 86 7.37 1.17 -20.90
N GLU A 87 7.23 1.15 -22.22
CA GLU A 87 7.98 2.08 -23.07
C GLU A 87 7.54 3.52 -22.81
N THR A 88 8.48 4.39 -22.55
CA THR A 88 8.23 5.83 -22.45
C THR A 88 8.51 6.48 -23.79
N SER A 89 7.58 7.25 -24.30
CA SER A 89 7.68 7.97 -25.58
C SER A 89 8.69 9.13 -25.58
N THR A 90 9.36 9.40 -24.48
CA THR A 90 10.29 10.52 -24.35
C THR A 90 11.64 10.08 -23.79
N GLY A 91 12.65 10.24 -24.64
CA GLY A 91 14.01 9.78 -24.50
C GLY A 91 14.76 10.12 -23.23
N ASN A 92 15.72 9.29 -22.97
CA ASN A 92 17.06 9.49 -22.40
C ASN A 92 17.28 10.08 -21.00
N ILE A 93 16.29 10.26 -20.13
CA ILE A 93 16.58 10.64 -18.75
C ILE A 93 16.20 9.48 -17.83
N GLN A 94 17.19 8.81 -17.28
CA GLN A 94 17.02 7.64 -16.38
C GLN A 94 16.16 7.91 -15.13
N ILE A 95 16.02 9.18 -14.75
CA ILE A 95 15.24 9.63 -13.58
C ILE A 95 13.72 9.45 -13.78
N ASN A 96 13.27 9.25 -15.00
CA ASN A 96 11.84 9.29 -15.38
C ASN A 96 11.27 7.98 -15.88
N ARG A 97 11.96 6.86 -15.68
CA ARG A 97 11.43 5.57 -16.09
C ARG A 97 10.22 5.20 -15.22
N PRO A 98 9.15 4.68 -15.83
CA PRO A 98 8.08 4.08 -15.07
C PRO A 98 8.61 2.96 -14.18
N GLY A 99 8.25 3.01 -12.90
CA GLY A 99 8.61 2.00 -11.93
C GLY A 99 7.41 1.14 -11.56
N MET A 100 7.65 -0.13 -11.26
CA MET A 100 6.65 -1.00 -10.68
C MET A 100 6.46 -0.64 -9.20
N ASN A 101 5.27 -0.16 -8.86
CA ASN A 101 4.94 0.31 -7.52
C ASN A 101 4.48 -0.84 -6.60
N GLY A 102 3.89 -1.88 -7.16
CA GLY A 102 3.45 -3.08 -6.45
C GLY A 102 2.99 -4.15 -7.44
N PHE A 103 2.81 -5.37 -6.97
CA PHE A 103 2.37 -6.47 -7.82
C PHE A 103 1.64 -7.54 -7.03
N VAL A 104 0.92 -8.40 -7.73
CA VAL A 104 0.28 -9.60 -7.20
C VAL A 104 0.60 -10.81 -8.09
N PHE A 105 0.39 -12.01 -7.55
CA PHE A 105 0.55 -13.25 -8.31
C PHE A 105 -0.79 -13.84 -8.71
N SER A 106 -0.87 -14.31 -9.96
CA SER A 106 -1.92 -15.19 -10.44
C SER A 106 -1.23 -16.40 -11.07
N ASP A 107 -1.21 -17.52 -10.37
CA ASP A 107 -0.41 -18.70 -10.75
C ASP A 107 1.07 -18.39 -10.99
N SER A 108 1.54 -18.53 -12.24
CA SER A 108 2.91 -18.21 -12.67
C SER A 108 3.03 -16.83 -13.33
N ILE A 109 1.95 -16.04 -13.27
CA ILE A 109 1.90 -14.69 -13.83
C ILE A 109 2.10 -13.68 -12.70
N ILE A 110 2.93 -12.70 -12.95
CA ILE A 110 3.10 -11.52 -12.12
C ILE A 110 2.31 -10.39 -12.77
N ILE A 111 1.47 -9.72 -11.99
CA ILE A 111 0.64 -8.61 -12.44
C ILE A 111 1.13 -7.39 -11.68
N GLY A 112 1.85 -6.51 -12.36
CA GLY A 112 2.51 -5.35 -11.77
C GLY A 112 1.77 -4.06 -12.06
N HIS A 113 1.59 -3.23 -11.04
CA HIS A 113 1.13 -1.86 -11.18
C HIS A 113 2.32 -0.92 -11.43
N TYR A 114 2.22 -0.10 -12.45
CA TYR A 114 3.28 0.80 -12.87
C TYR A 114 2.86 2.27 -12.76
N VAL A 115 3.75 3.07 -12.24
CA VAL A 115 3.58 4.53 -12.12
C VAL A 115 4.68 5.25 -12.87
N GLY A 116 4.36 6.40 -13.43
CA GLY A 116 5.35 7.28 -14.04
C GLY A 116 6.26 7.90 -12.98
N GLY A 117 7.51 8.19 -13.38
CA GLY A 117 8.38 9.03 -12.56
C GLY A 117 7.84 10.46 -12.43
N LEU A 118 8.57 11.33 -11.74
CA LEU A 118 8.17 12.70 -11.42
C LEU A 118 7.50 13.44 -12.60
N GLY A 119 6.18 13.58 -12.56
CA GLY A 119 5.40 14.32 -13.55
C GLY A 119 5.25 13.67 -14.92
N GLN A 120 5.75 12.45 -15.13
CA GLN A 120 5.60 11.75 -16.40
C GLN A 120 4.45 10.75 -16.39
N ARG A 121 3.84 10.58 -17.54
CA ARG A 121 2.82 9.56 -17.76
C ARG A 121 3.47 8.20 -17.92
N CYS A 122 2.97 7.22 -17.21
CA CYS A 122 3.16 5.82 -17.53
C CYS A 122 2.14 5.43 -18.60
N PRO A 123 2.52 4.88 -19.77
CA PRO A 123 1.56 4.49 -20.81
C PRO A 123 0.66 3.34 -20.38
N SER A 124 1.10 2.51 -19.44
CA SER A 124 0.36 1.37 -18.92
C SER A 124 0.19 1.50 -17.41
N SER A 125 -1.02 1.23 -16.90
CA SER A 125 -1.27 1.08 -15.46
C SER A 125 -0.81 -0.30 -14.96
N VAL A 126 -1.02 -1.33 -15.75
CA VAL A 126 -0.72 -2.71 -15.37
C VAL A 126 0.02 -3.44 -16.48
N LEU A 127 1.05 -4.20 -16.11
CA LEU A 127 1.71 -5.18 -17.00
C LEU A 127 1.55 -6.58 -16.44
N TYR A 128 1.33 -7.53 -17.33
CA TYR A 128 1.33 -8.96 -17.07
C TYR A 128 2.62 -9.57 -17.62
N PHE A 129 3.32 -10.33 -16.80
CA PHE A 129 4.54 -11.02 -17.19
C PHE A 129 4.72 -12.34 -16.42
N SER A 130 5.49 -13.25 -17.01
CA SER A 130 5.76 -14.54 -16.38
C SER A 130 6.73 -14.39 -15.19
N ASP A 131 6.83 -15.42 -14.36
CA ASP A 131 7.83 -15.56 -13.30
C ASP A 131 9.30 -15.61 -13.81
N LYS A 132 9.49 -15.61 -15.13
CA LYS A 132 10.78 -15.47 -15.83
C LYS A 132 10.99 -14.07 -16.40
N GLY A 133 10.03 -13.15 -16.21
CA GLY A 133 10.10 -11.79 -16.73
C GLY A 133 9.64 -11.59 -18.18
N ASN A 134 9.09 -12.63 -18.83
CA ASN A 134 8.59 -12.47 -20.19
C ASN A 134 7.25 -11.73 -20.21
N TYR A 135 7.19 -10.65 -20.98
CA TYR A 135 5.95 -9.89 -21.19
C TYR A 135 4.83 -10.79 -21.76
N ILE A 136 3.62 -10.56 -21.24
CA ILE A 136 2.41 -11.29 -21.66
C ILE A 136 1.37 -10.32 -22.22
N ASP A 137 0.98 -9.29 -21.42
CA ASP A 137 -0.10 -8.38 -21.78
C ASP A 137 -0.03 -7.09 -20.94
N THR A 138 -0.90 -6.12 -21.25
CA THR A 138 -0.96 -4.84 -20.56
C THR A 138 -2.38 -4.29 -20.43
N ILE A 139 -2.61 -3.46 -19.42
CA ILE A 139 -3.75 -2.55 -19.33
C ILE A 139 -3.22 -1.13 -19.51
N PRO A 140 -3.71 -0.40 -20.51
CA PRO A 140 -3.36 1.01 -20.71
C PRO A 140 -3.66 1.85 -19.48
N ASN A 141 -2.94 2.95 -19.32
CA ASN A 141 -3.20 3.87 -18.24
C ASN A 141 -4.61 4.49 -18.35
N ILE A 142 -5.41 4.26 -17.31
CA ILE A 142 -6.80 4.73 -17.24
C ILE A 142 -6.92 6.18 -16.74
N ILE A 143 -5.83 6.73 -16.22
CA ILE A 143 -5.80 8.12 -15.75
C ILE A 143 -5.47 9.03 -16.94
N PRO A 144 -6.32 10.05 -17.25
CA PRO A 144 -6.07 10.94 -18.36
C PRO A 144 -4.77 11.74 -18.20
N GLU A 145 -4.09 12.00 -19.29
CA GLU A 145 -2.93 12.88 -19.31
C GLU A 145 -3.38 14.32 -19.10
N LEU A 146 -2.68 15.06 -18.24
CA LEU A 146 -3.08 16.40 -17.83
C LEU A 146 -2.11 17.51 -18.21
N GLY A 147 -1.02 17.18 -18.91
CA GLY A 147 -0.04 18.20 -19.30
C GLY A 147 0.41 19.03 -18.09
N THR A 148 0.81 18.37 -17.02
CA THR A 148 1.26 19.04 -15.78
C THR A 148 2.51 19.87 -16.01
N GLY A 149 3.41 19.40 -16.85
CA GLY A 149 4.71 20.00 -17.13
C GLY A 149 5.78 18.93 -17.27
N GLN A 150 6.94 19.35 -17.76
CA GLN A 150 8.13 18.50 -17.81
C GLN A 150 8.93 18.66 -16.50
N VAL A 151 9.95 17.83 -16.31
CA VAL A 151 10.83 17.93 -15.14
C VAL A 151 11.44 19.32 -14.99
N GLY A 152 11.76 19.98 -16.10
CA GLY A 152 12.26 21.36 -16.11
C GLY A 152 11.26 22.44 -15.66
N ASP A 153 9.97 22.09 -15.57
CA ASP A 153 8.91 22.99 -15.12
C ASP A 153 8.60 22.84 -13.62
N ILE A 154 9.31 21.96 -12.93
CA ILE A 154 9.11 21.73 -11.49
C ILE A 154 9.63 22.94 -10.71
N ASN A 155 8.75 23.54 -9.93
CA ASN A 155 9.07 24.65 -9.04
C ASN A 155 9.48 24.17 -7.64
N ASN A 156 8.74 23.16 -7.11
CA ASN A 156 9.00 22.64 -5.77
C ASN A 156 8.60 21.16 -5.64
N ILE A 157 9.36 20.43 -4.84
CA ILE A 157 9.05 19.07 -4.42
C ILE A 157 9.07 19.04 -2.90
N SER A 158 8.00 18.56 -2.30
CA SER A 158 7.90 18.42 -0.86
C SER A 158 7.33 17.07 -0.46
N VAL A 159 7.77 16.56 0.68
CA VAL A 159 7.21 15.34 1.29
C VAL A 159 6.25 15.78 2.39
N ARG A 160 5.00 15.38 2.25
CA ARG A 160 3.96 15.62 3.26
C ARG A 160 3.63 14.30 3.96
N LYS A 161 3.43 14.37 5.28
CA LYS A 161 3.06 13.24 6.14
C LYS A 161 1.65 13.45 6.72
N GLY A 162 1.14 12.46 7.43
CA GLY A 162 -0.16 12.56 8.08
C GLY A 162 -1.34 12.22 7.16
N PHE A 163 -1.13 11.31 6.22
CA PHE A 163 -2.15 10.86 5.27
C PHE A 163 -2.64 9.43 5.54
N GLY A 164 -2.74 9.07 6.82
CA GLY A 164 -3.24 7.77 7.26
C GLY A 164 -2.31 6.63 6.81
N LEU A 165 -2.88 5.66 6.10
CA LEU A 165 -2.14 4.50 5.59
C LEU A 165 -1.21 4.82 4.41
N LEU A 166 -1.27 6.03 3.86
CA LEU A 166 -0.22 6.52 2.98
C LEU A 166 0.89 7.10 3.83
N GLU A 167 2.04 6.44 3.90
CA GLU A 167 3.20 6.84 4.72
C GLU A 167 3.67 8.27 4.46
N GLY A 168 3.52 8.69 3.22
CA GLY A 168 3.85 10.02 2.77
C GLY A 168 3.40 10.26 1.34
N ILE A 169 3.20 11.52 1.03
CA ILE A 169 2.86 12.00 -0.29
C ILE A 169 3.99 12.89 -0.76
N ILE A 170 4.58 12.58 -1.90
CA ILE A 170 5.49 13.49 -2.59
C ILE A 170 4.63 14.43 -3.42
N GLN A 171 4.55 15.68 -3.01
CA GLN A 171 3.81 16.72 -3.71
C GLN A 171 4.78 17.48 -4.64
N ILE A 172 4.38 17.61 -5.89
CA ILE A 172 5.15 18.27 -6.94
C ILE A 172 4.37 19.50 -7.40
N GLN A 173 4.99 20.66 -7.34
CA GLN A 173 4.43 21.92 -7.79
C GLN A 173 5.15 22.36 -9.07
N TYR A 174 4.40 22.81 -10.05
CA TYR A 174 4.92 23.26 -11.35
C TYR A 174 4.82 24.78 -11.50
N ASN A 175 5.68 25.37 -12.33
CA ASN A 175 5.72 26.81 -12.61
C ASN A 175 4.38 27.37 -13.15
N ASN A 176 3.56 26.53 -13.74
CA ASN A 176 2.23 26.88 -14.26
C ASN A 176 1.11 26.86 -13.20
N GLY A 177 1.46 26.68 -11.90
CA GLY A 177 0.52 26.61 -10.80
C GLY A 177 -0.18 25.27 -10.62
N LYS A 178 0.02 24.30 -11.51
CA LYS A 178 -0.52 22.94 -11.34
C LYS A 178 0.28 22.18 -10.27
N GLN A 179 -0.35 21.15 -9.74
CA GLN A 179 0.28 20.24 -8.78
C GLN A 179 0.01 18.79 -9.17
N SER A 180 0.89 17.90 -8.75
CA SER A 180 0.68 16.47 -8.80
C SER A 180 1.20 15.82 -7.53
N ILE A 181 0.80 14.58 -7.31
CA ILE A 181 1.33 13.76 -6.22
C ILE A 181 1.89 12.45 -6.77
N CYS A 182 2.92 11.97 -6.10
CA CYS A 182 3.40 10.60 -6.19
C CYS A 182 3.30 9.98 -4.80
N VAL A 183 2.78 8.76 -4.74
CA VAL A 183 2.61 8.01 -3.48
C VAL A 183 3.42 6.74 -3.59
N PRO A 184 4.66 6.73 -3.08
CA PRO A 184 5.48 5.53 -3.04
C PRO A 184 4.78 4.43 -2.24
N GLY A 185 4.83 3.21 -2.74
CA GLY A 185 4.23 2.07 -2.04
C GLY A 185 2.69 2.01 -2.08
N TYR A 186 2.01 2.87 -2.85
CA TYR A 186 0.56 2.80 -3.02
C TYR A 186 0.12 1.42 -3.52
N THR A 187 -0.77 0.78 -2.76
CA THR A 187 -1.29 -0.54 -3.10
C THR A 187 -2.50 -0.41 -4.03
N ALA A 188 -2.24 -0.44 -5.34
CA ALA A 188 -3.29 -0.40 -6.35
C ALA A 188 -3.89 -1.77 -6.66
N LEU A 189 -3.17 -2.85 -6.35
CA LEU A 189 -3.53 -4.23 -6.66
C LEU A 189 -3.63 -5.04 -5.38
N TRP A 190 -4.70 -5.80 -5.22
CA TRP A 190 -4.84 -6.80 -4.16
C TRP A 190 -5.65 -7.99 -4.65
N LYS A 191 -5.57 -9.11 -3.94
CA LYS A 191 -6.32 -10.32 -4.23
C LYS A 191 -7.44 -10.50 -3.21
N CYS A 192 -8.61 -10.90 -3.68
CA CYS A 192 -9.76 -11.27 -2.86
C CYS A 192 -10.54 -12.39 -3.56
N ASN A 193 -10.70 -13.55 -2.90
CA ASN A 193 -11.40 -14.71 -3.45
C ASN A 193 -10.94 -15.12 -4.86
N ASP A 194 -9.62 -15.24 -5.04
CA ASP A 194 -8.98 -15.54 -6.33
C ASP A 194 -9.17 -14.49 -7.44
N GLU A 195 -9.93 -13.44 -7.19
CA GLU A 195 -10.05 -12.31 -8.08
C GLU A 195 -9.04 -11.22 -7.74
N ILE A 196 -8.51 -10.57 -8.75
CA ILE A 196 -7.57 -9.47 -8.58
C ILE A 196 -8.33 -8.17 -8.73
N ARG A 197 -8.21 -7.31 -7.72
CA ARG A 197 -8.76 -5.96 -7.71
C ARG A 197 -7.70 -4.95 -8.11
N PHE A 198 -8.18 -3.91 -8.74
CA PHE A 198 -7.36 -2.79 -9.18
C PHE A 198 -8.06 -1.47 -8.90
N LYS A 199 -7.35 -0.54 -8.29
CA LYS A 199 -7.82 0.83 -8.06
C LYS A 199 -6.68 1.82 -8.19
N GLU A 200 -6.80 2.75 -9.11
CA GLU A 200 -5.90 3.89 -9.20
C GLU A 200 -6.27 5.00 -8.21
N LEU A 201 -5.27 5.77 -7.78
CA LEU A 201 -5.53 7.06 -7.15
C LEU A 201 -6.38 7.95 -8.07
N PHE A 202 -7.17 8.82 -7.52
CA PHE A 202 -8.08 9.72 -8.28
C PHE A 202 -9.12 9.02 -9.17
N THR A 203 -9.37 7.72 -8.95
CA THR A 203 -10.56 7.06 -9.47
C THR A 203 -11.53 6.76 -8.34
N ASP A 204 -12.79 6.82 -8.63
CA ASP A 204 -13.88 6.45 -7.72
C ASP A 204 -14.28 4.97 -7.85
N THR A 205 -13.57 4.21 -8.67
CA THR A 205 -13.96 2.85 -9.05
C THR A 205 -12.88 1.85 -8.68
N ILE A 206 -13.28 0.79 -8.00
CA ILE A 206 -12.53 -0.46 -7.89
C ILE A 206 -12.92 -1.34 -9.08
N TYR A 207 -11.94 -1.89 -9.76
CA TYR A 207 -12.11 -2.80 -10.87
C TYR A 207 -11.72 -4.22 -10.48
N THR A 208 -12.33 -5.21 -11.11
CA THR A 208 -11.81 -6.57 -11.20
C THR A 208 -11.00 -6.71 -12.48
N LEU A 209 -9.81 -7.29 -12.39
CA LEU A 209 -9.04 -7.67 -13.56
C LEU A 209 -9.57 -8.98 -14.13
N LYS A 210 -10.10 -8.93 -15.35
CA LYS A 210 -10.52 -10.10 -16.11
C LYS A 210 -9.64 -10.20 -17.36
N HIS A 211 -8.60 -11.05 -17.29
CA HIS A 211 -7.56 -11.09 -18.31
C HIS A 211 -6.93 -9.68 -18.44
N ASN A 212 -6.98 -9.06 -19.60
CA ASN A 212 -6.48 -7.73 -19.89
C ASN A 212 -7.57 -6.62 -19.87
N GLN A 213 -8.71 -6.87 -19.24
CA GLN A 213 -9.84 -5.96 -19.18
C GLN A 213 -10.17 -5.56 -17.75
N LEU A 214 -10.74 -4.38 -17.61
CA LEU A 214 -11.22 -3.83 -16.34
C LEU A 214 -12.73 -3.92 -16.29
N GLU A 215 -13.25 -4.76 -15.40
CA GLU A 215 -14.68 -4.79 -15.07
C GLU A 215 -14.94 -3.95 -13.83
N LYS A 216 -15.90 -3.02 -13.89
CA LYS A 216 -16.29 -2.24 -12.71
C LYS A 216 -16.87 -3.14 -11.64
N TYR A 217 -16.35 -3.02 -10.44
CA TYR A 217 -16.77 -3.83 -9.30
C TYR A 217 -17.51 -2.99 -8.24
N ILE A 218 -16.86 -1.97 -7.69
CA ILE A 218 -17.46 -1.04 -6.72
C ILE A 218 -17.18 0.38 -7.16
N ILE A 219 -18.18 1.26 -7.02
CA ILE A 219 -18.06 2.70 -7.30
C ILE A 219 -18.32 3.46 -6.01
N PHE A 220 -17.38 4.31 -5.62
CA PHE A 220 -17.54 5.24 -4.50
C PHE A 220 -18.34 6.46 -4.97
N ASN A 221 -19.60 6.54 -4.57
CA ASN A 221 -20.41 7.71 -4.86
C ASN A 221 -20.14 8.81 -3.83
N THR A 222 -19.24 9.72 -4.17
CA THR A 222 -18.88 10.87 -3.31
C THR A 222 -19.75 12.11 -3.55
N GLY A 223 -20.77 12.01 -4.41
CA GLY A 223 -21.73 13.07 -4.70
C GLY A 223 -21.04 14.37 -5.13
N LYS A 224 -21.40 15.49 -4.48
CA LYS A 224 -20.82 16.81 -4.79
C LYS A 224 -19.32 16.95 -4.51
N TYR A 225 -18.75 16.03 -3.77
CA TYR A 225 -17.31 15.99 -3.44
C TYR A 225 -16.48 15.19 -4.44
N TYR A 226 -17.12 14.69 -5.50
CA TYR A 226 -16.46 13.95 -6.56
C TYR A 226 -15.30 14.74 -7.16
N TRP A 227 -14.16 14.09 -7.33
CA TRP A 227 -12.96 14.67 -7.91
C TRP A 227 -12.64 13.99 -9.24
N PRO A 228 -12.99 14.61 -10.37
CA PRO A 228 -12.64 14.05 -11.67
C PRO A 228 -11.13 13.89 -11.81
N ALA A 229 -10.68 12.75 -12.32
CA ALA A 229 -9.25 12.52 -12.57
C ALA A 229 -8.62 13.57 -13.50
N SER A 230 -9.43 14.19 -14.37
CA SER A 230 -9.02 15.31 -15.25
C SER A 230 -8.71 16.61 -14.49
N GLU A 231 -9.19 16.74 -13.25
CA GLU A 231 -8.99 17.93 -12.41
C GLU A 231 -7.98 17.71 -11.29
N ARG A 232 -7.36 16.53 -11.20
CA ARG A 232 -6.48 16.14 -10.06
C ARG A 232 -5.25 17.03 -9.86
N THR A 233 -4.89 17.81 -10.86
CA THR A 233 -3.72 18.73 -10.81
C THR A 233 -4.11 20.17 -10.50
N LEU A 234 -5.42 20.47 -10.48
CA LEU A 234 -5.91 21.82 -10.16
C LEU A 234 -6.05 21.94 -8.64
N THR A 235 -5.55 23.05 -8.11
CA THR A 235 -5.58 23.32 -6.67
C THR A 235 -6.69 24.28 -6.27
N ASP A 236 -7.20 25.04 -7.23
CA ASP A 236 -8.29 25.97 -6.98
C ASP A 236 -9.58 25.22 -6.67
N ASN A 237 -10.23 25.59 -5.57
CA ASN A 237 -11.50 25.00 -5.10
C ASN A 237 -11.45 23.51 -4.73
N ASN A 238 -10.28 22.95 -4.41
CA ASN A 238 -10.12 21.53 -4.07
C ASN A 238 -10.27 21.22 -2.56
N SER A 239 -10.61 22.20 -1.72
CA SER A 239 -10.77 22.02 -0.27
C SER A 239 -11.82 20.99 0.11
N ASP A 240 -12.83 20.80 -0.75
CA ASP A 240 -13.95 19.88 -0.52
C ASP A 240 -13.89 18.60 -1.36
N ARG A 241 -12.89 18.43 -2.21
CA ARG A 241 -12.75 17.23 -3.04
C ARG A 241 -12.27 16.04 -2.22
N ILE A 242 -12.79 14.85 -2.58
CA ILE A 242 -12.46 13.59 -1.93
C ILE A 242 -11.60 12.74 -2.85
N MET A 243 -10.49 12.26 -2.33
CA MET A 243 -9.66 11.22 -2.93
C MET A 243 -9.73 9.95 -2.09
N ILE A 244 -10.14 8.84 -2.69
CA ILE A 244 -10.07 7.53 -2.03
C ILE A 244 -8.59 7.09 -2.03
N SER A 245 -7.96 7.14 -0.87
CA SER A 245 -6.51 6.97 -0.71
C SER A 245 -6.09 5.53 -0.48
N TYR A 246 -6.98 4.70 0.03
CA TYR A 246 -6.70 3.29 0.34
C TYR A 246 -7.98 2.46 0.21
N ALA A 247 -7.85 1.23 -0.23
CA ALA A 247 -8.94 0.25 -0.24
C ALA A 247 -8.37 -1.17 -0.16
N ILE A 248 -8.96 -2.00 0.68
CA ILE A 248 -8.67 -3.42 0.81
C ILE A 248 -9.93 -4.16 1.26
N GLU A 249 -10.09 -5.40 0.87
CA GLU A 249 -11.31 -6.15 1.14
C GLU A 249 -11.07 -7.62 1.47
N ASN A 250 -12.04 -8.22 2.12
CA ASN A 250 -12.28 -9.66 2.15
C ASN A 250 -13.67 -9.99 1.57
N ASP A 251 -14.15 -11.21 1.76
CA ASP A 251 -15.48 -11.65 1.30
C ASP A 251 -16.65 -10.87 1.91
N LYS A 252 -16.49 -10.32 3.12
CA LYS A 252 -17.56 -9.66 3.88
C LYS A 252 -17.48 -8.16 3.88
N LEU A 253 -16.28 -7.61 3.96
CA LEU A 253 -16.04 -6.19 4.20
C LEU A 253 -15.12 -5.58 3.16
N LEU A 254 -15.36 -4.32 2.82
CA LEU A 254 -14.41 -3.42 2.18
C LEU A 254 -14.03 -2.34 3.19
N TYR A 255 -12.77 -2.32 3.59
CA TYR A 255 -12.18 -1.22 4.35
C TYR A 255 -11.53 -0.23 3.39
N PHE A 256 -11.75 1.06 3.61
CA PHE A 256 -11.16 2.10 2.79
C PHE A 256 -10.85 3.35 3.62
N GLN A 257 -9.90 4.14 3.14
CA GLN A 257 -9.64 5.48 3.62
C GLN A 257 -9.83 6.50 2.51
N PHE A 258 -10.24 7.70 2.90
CA PHE A 258 -10.28 8.81 1.96
C PHE A 258 -9.82 10.12 2.62
N ILE A 259 -9.31 10.99 1.77
CA ILE A 259 -8.80 12.31 2.12
C ILE A 259 -9.72 13.35 1.52
N ARG A 260 -10.17 14.28 2.33
CA ARG A 260 -10.84 15.49 1.88
C ARG A 260 -9.86 16.66 1.95
N GLY A 261 -9.76 17.46 0.88
CA GLY A 261 -8.89 18.62 0.84
C GLY A 261 -7.39 18.29 0.75
N LEU A 262 -7.01 17.32 -0.08
CA LEU A 262 -5.64 16.80 -0.22
C LEU A 262 -4.56 17.88 -0.30
N TYR A 263 -4.78 18.95 -1.08
CA TYR A 263 -3.79 20.01 -1.29
C TYR A 263 -3.87 21.14 -0.26
N THR A 264 -4.74 21.04 0.72
CA THR A 264 -4.86 22.05 1.80
C THR A 264 -4.04 21.66 3.02
N ASP A 265 -3.69 22.64 3.85
CA ASP A 265 -3.03 22.40 5.14
C ASP A 265 -3.98 21.77 6.18
N LYS A 266 -5.27 21.81 5.91
CA LYS A 266 -6.34 21.29 6.78
C LYS A 266 -7.05 20.09 6.12
N HIS A 267 -6.29 19.20 5.51
CA HIS A 267 -6.88 17.97 4.99
C HIS A 267 -7.45 17.12 6.13
N ILE A 268 -8.53 16.41 5.83
CA ILE A 268 -9.24 15.57 6.79
C ILE A 268 -9.22 14.14 6.28
N LEU A 269 -8.89 13.22 7.16
CA LEU A 269 -8.86 11.78 6.90
C LEU A 269 -10.10 11.11 7.47
N TYR A 270 -10.61 10.16 6.72
CA TYR A 270 -11.75 9.33 7.12
C TYR A 270 -11.44 7.86 6.90
N ASN A 271 -11.91 7.02 7.83
CA ASN A 271 -12.02 5.59 7.68
C ASN A 271 -13.44 5.23 7.24
N GLY A 272 -13.56 4.25 6.36
CA GLY A 272 -14.84 3.71 5.94
C GLY A 272 -14.84 2.19 5.94
N ILE A 273 -15.94 1.61 6.35
CA ILE A 273 -16.23 0.17 6.22
C ILE A 273 -17.54 0.01 5.46
N TYR A 274 -17.49 -0.73 4.37
CA TYR A 274 -18.67 -1.18 3.64
C TYR A 274 -18.89 -2.67 3.91
N ASP A 275 -20.01 -3.01 4.53
CA ASP A 275 -20.46 -4.38 4.71
C ASP A 275 -21.15 -4.86 3.43
N LYS A 276 -20.57 -5.86 2.79
CA LYS A 276 -21.03 -6.40 1.52
C LYS A 276 -22.35 -7.18 1.63
N ASN A 277 -22.67 -7.70 2.83
CA ASN A 277 -23.90 -8.44 3.08
C ASN A 277 -25.07 -7.48 3.31
N THR A 278 -24.91 -6.53 4.21
CA THR A 278 -25.96 -5.58 4.58
C THR A 278 -26.05 -4.40 3.62
N LYS A 279 -25.02 -4.17 2.80
CA LYS A 279 -24.86 -3.01 1.90
C LYS A 279 -24.80 -1.67 2.64
N VAL A 280 -24.42 -1.69 3.90
CA VAL A 280 -24.29 -0.49 4.75
C VAL A 280 -22.84 0.00 4.72
N THR A 281 -22.67 1.31 4.62
CA THR A 281 -21.37 1.98 4.74
C THR A 281 -21.35 2.80 6.03
N ASN A 282 -20.35 2.55 6.86
CA ASN A 282 -20.04 3.35 8.06
C ASN A 282 -18.78 4.16 7.80
N ILE A 283 -18.80 5.44 8.19
CA ILE A 283 -17.68 6.37 8.02
C ILE A 283 -17.43 7.09 9.34
N ALA A 284 -16.16 7.19 9.71
CA ALA A 284 -15.70 7.95 10.87
C ALA A 284 -14.45 8.77 10.52
N LEU A 285 -14.14 9.78 11.33
CA LEU A 285 -12.83 10.43 11.27
C LEU A 285 -11.73 9.41 11.57
N ALA A 286 -10.63 9.45 10.83
CA ALA A 286 -9.57 8.46 10.97
C ALA A 286 -8.88 8.52 12.35
N GLU A 287 -8.87 9.69 12.99
CA GLU A 287 -8.35 9.87 14.36
C GLU A 287 -9.11 9.06 15.42
N ASN A 288 -10.36 8.72 15.17
CA ASN A 288 -11.16 7.93 16.11
C ASN A 288 -10.78 6.45 16.13
N ASN A 289 -10.04 5.96 15.12
CA ASN A 289 -9.63 4.57 14.96
C ASN A 289 -10.79 3.55 15.14
N PHE A 290 -10.51 2.27 15.16
CA PHE A 290 -11.48 1.22 15.47
C PHE A 290 -11.35 0.82 16.95
N VAL A 291 -12.46 0.86 17.65
CA VAL A 291 -12.51 0.45 19.06
C VAL A 291 -12.51 -1.08 19.13
N ASP A 292 -11.65 -1.64 19.96
CA ASP A 292 -11.70 -3.05 20.34
C ASP A 292 -12.77 -3.25 21.43
N ASP A 293 -13.92 -3.76 21.03
CA ASP A 293 -15.05 -4.02 21.92
C ASP A 293 -14.97 -5.40 22.61
N LEU A 294 -13.97 -6.21 22.27
CA LEU A 294 -13.74 -7.54 22.84
C LEU A 294 -12.79 -7.50 24.03
N THR A 295 -11.62 -6.92 23.84
CA THR A 295 -10.60 -6.87 24.91
C THR A 295 -10.46 -5.48 25.54
N HIS A 296 -11.17 -4.50 25.01
CA HIS A 296 -11.08 -3.09 25.41
C HIS A 296 -9.64 -2.53 25.39
N PHE A 297 -8.82 -3.10 24.50
CA PHE A 297 -7.47 -2.63 24.30
C PHE A 297 -7.46 -1.35 23.45
N MET A 298 -6.29 -0.80 23.20
CA MET A 298 -6.12 0.46 22.49
C MET A 298 -6.79 0.44 21.10
N PRO A 299 -7.31 1.59 20.66
CA PRO A 299 -7.91 1.70 19.34
C PRO A 299 -6.95 1.28 18.23
N PHE A 300 -7.50 0.64 17.22
CA PHE A 300 -6.77 -0.07 16.17
C PHE A 300 -7.08 0.51 14.79
N THR A 301 -6.09 0.62 13.93
CA THR A 301 -6.26 0.93 12.51
C THR A 301 -5.68 -0.20 11.67
N PRO A 302 -6.51 -0.91 10.88
CA PRO A 302 -6.00 -1.97 10.01
C PRO A 302 -5.05 -1.39 8.96
N SER A 303 -3.80 -1.82 8.94
CA SER A 303 -2.87 -1.56 7.85
C SER A 303 -2.83 -2.70 6.84
N PHE A 304 -3.40 -3.83 7.19
CA PHE A 304 -3.48 -5.01 6.35
C PHE A 304 -4.74 -5.82 6.65
N LEU A 305 -5.33 -6.42 5.61
CA LEU A 305 -6.44 -7.35 5.68
C LEU A 305 -6.13 -8.53 4.76
N ASN A 306 -6.28 -9.76 5.26
CA ASN A 306 -6.13 -10.94 4.40
C ASN A 306 -7.47 -11.50 3.94
N GLU A 307 -7.43 -12.45 3.02
CA GLU A 307 -8.62 -13.10 2.44
C GLU A 307 -9.47 -13.82 3.52
N LYS A 308 -8.89 -14.20 4.66
CA LYS A 308 -9.59 -14.86 5.77
C LYS A 308 -10.26 -13.88 6.75
N GLY A 309 -10.18 -12.59 6.46
CA GLY A 309 -10.77 -11.54 7.30
C GLY A 309 -9.92 -11.12 8.49
N GLU A 310 -8.68 -11.60 8.57
CA GLU A 310 -7.80 -11.20 9.65
C GLU A 310 -7.14 -9.87 9.32
N CYS A 311 -7.29 -8.91 10.23
CA CYS A 311 -6.65 -7.61 10.16
C CYS A 311 -5.33 -7.61 10.93
N ALA A 312 -4.44 -6.74 10.53
CA ALA A 312 -3.20 -6.54 11.23
C ALA A 312 -2.78 -5.08 11.25
N SER A 313 -2.08 -4.71 12.31
CA SER A 313 -1.42 -3.43 12.45
C SER A 313 -0.10 -3.58 13.19
N LEU A 314 0.79 -2.63 12.99
CA LEU A 314 2.04 -2.52 13.71
C LEU A 314 1.95 -1.31 14.66
N VAL A 315 2.14 -1.55 15.96
CA VAL A 315 2.05 -0.52 16.99
C VAL A 315 3.37 -0.41 17.72
N GLN A 316 3.87 0.81 17.93
CA GLN A 316 5.10 1.03 18.68
C GLN A 316 4.90 0.62 20.15
N ALA A 317 5.90 -0.01 20.73
CA ALA A 317 5.83 -0.41 22.14
C ALA A 317 5.63 0.80 23.08
N ALA A 318 6.27 1.92 22.77
CA ALA A 318 6.10 3.17 23.53
C ALA A 318 4.66 3.69 23.49
N ASP A 319 3.97 3.61 22.35
CA ASP A 319 2.56 4.04 22.23
C ASP A 319 1.64 3.14 23.08
N ILE A 320 1.92 1.83 23.10
CA ILE A 320 1.18 0.89 23.95
C ILE A 320 1.38 1.20 25.43
N LEU A 321 2.63 1.45 25.85
CA LEU A 321 2.92 1.77 27.25
C LEU A 321 2.25 3.07 27.68
N THR A 322 2.35 4.12 26.88
CA THR A 322 1.69 5.41 27.15
C THR A 322 0.17 5.20 27.27
N TRP A 323 -0.43 4.45 26.34
CA TRP A 323 -1.86 4.19 26.38
C TRP A 323 -2.29 3.40 27.64
N LEU A 324 -1.50 2.39 28.05
CA LEU A 324 -1.78 1.63 29.29
C LEU A 324 -1.64 2.49 30.56
N GLU A 325 -0.72 3.46 30.58
CA GLU A 325 -0.60 4.41 31.67
C GLU A 325 -1.81 5.35 31.77
N GLU A 326 -2.35 5.75 30.64
CA GLU A 326 -3.54 6.61 30.55
C GLU A 326 -4.85 5.85 30.84
N HIS A 327 -4.85 4.50 30.73
CA HIS A 327 -6.02 3.63 30.90
C HIS A 327 -5.78 2.53 31.94
N PRO A 328 -5.51 2.89 33.21
CA PRO A 328 -5.18 1.92 34.27
C PRO A 328 -6.34 0.96 34.62
N GLU A 329 -7.56 1.29 34.19
CA GLU A 329 -8.76 0.44 34.37
C GLU A 329 -8.77 -0.78 33.44
N VAL A 330 -8.00 -0.76 32.35
CA VAL A 330 -7.96 -1.83 31.34
C VAL A 330 -7.21 -3.03 31.91
N LYS A 331 -7.89 -4.16 31.97
CA LYS A 331 -7.28 -5.43 32.36
C LYS A 331 -6.63 -6.08 31.13
N ILE A 332 -5.33 -6.37 31.24
CA ILE A 332 -4.62 -7.11 30.21
C ILE A 332 -5.09 -8.57 30.26
N GLU A 333 -5.92 -8.96 29.29
CA GLU A 333 -6.37 -10.32 29.11
C GLU A 333 -5.20 -11.29 28.82
N LYS A 334 -5.45 -12.59 28.99
CA LYS A 334 -4.40 -13.61 28.85
C LYS A 334 -3.77 -13.60 27.44
N GLU A 335 -4.57 -13.34 26.44
CA GLU A 335 -4.19 -13.24 25.01
C GLU A 335 -3.22 -12.08 24.76
N LEU A 336 -3.33 -11.03 25.57
CA LEU A 336 -2.47 -9.85 25.53
C LEU A 336 -1.30 -9.92 26.54
N GLY A 337 -1.06 -11.09 27.13
CA GLY A 337 -0.07 -11.26 28.20
C GLY A 337 1.36 -10.86 27.84
N VAL A 338 1.72 -10.86 26.56
CA VAL A 338 3.00 -10.37 26.05
C VAL A 338 3.25 -8.90 26.42
N LEU A 339 2.20 -8.07 26.55
CA LEU A 339 2.29 -6.66 26.83
C LEU A 339 2.85 -6.37 28.24
N LYS A 340 2.75 -7.34 29.17
CA LYS A 340 3.31 -7.19 30.54
C LYS A 340 4.82 -7.12 30.58
N ASN A 341 5.49 -7.52 29.50
CA ASN A 341 6.95 -7.56 29.39
C ASN A 341 7.50 -6.45 28.48
N LEU A 342 6.63 -5.55 28.01
CA LEU A 342 7.08 -4.42 27.17
C LEU A 342 7.84 -3.39 28.00
N ASN A 343 8.79 -2.74 27.36
CA ASN A 343 9.49 -1.54 27.80
C ASN A 343 9.68 -0.60 26.61
N GLU A 344 10.15 0.61 26.85
CA GLU A 344 10.34 1.64 25.81
C GLU A 344 11.32 1.22 24.70
N GLU A 345 12.25 0.32 24.97
CA GLU A 345 13.23 -0.21 24.01
C GLU A 345 12.70 -1.43 23.26
N SER A 346 11.51 -1.92 23.59
CA SER A 346 10.92 -3.08 22.92
C SER A 346 10.60 -2.80 21.46
N ASN A 347 10.74 -3.84 20.64
CA ASN A 347 10.34 -3.76 19.24
C ASN A 347 8.83 -3.47 19.11
N PRO A 348 8.40 -2.89 17.99
CA PRO A 348 6.98 -2.75 17.70
C PRO A 348 6.21 -4.07 17.81
N VAL A 349 4.99 -3.98 18.24
CA VAL A 349 4.07 -5.12 18.42
C VAL A 349 3.19 -5.25 17.20
N VAL A 350 3.06 -6.47 16.70
CA VAL A 350 2.08 -6.79 15.67
C VAL A 350 0.77 -7.17 16.34
N VAL A 351 -0.25 -6.35 16.14
CA VAL A 351 -1.62 -6.60 16.61
C VAL A 351 -2.37 -7.34 15.51
N LEU A 352 -2.96 -8.49 15.86
CA LEU A 352 -3.77 -9.31 14.97
C LEU A 352 -5.21 -9.34 15.47
N VAL A 353 -6.14 -8.97 14.60
CA VAL A 353 -7.58 -9.03 14.85
C VAL A 353 -8.20 -10.02 13.88
N LYS A 354 -9.05 -10.93 14.40
CA LYS A 354 -9.73 -11.99 13.64
C LYS A 354 -11.21 -11.72 13.53
#